data_5fe73a00f7e774b390fcd95b52939efb
#
_entry.id   5fe73a00f7e774b390fcd95b52939efb
#
_cell.length_a   1.000
_cell.length_b   1.000
_cell.length_c   1.000
_cell.angle_alpha   90.00
_cell.angle_beta   90.00
_cell.angle_gamma   90.00
#
_symmetry.space_group_name_H-M   'P 1'
#
loop_
_entity.id
_entity.type
_entity.pdbx_description
1 polymer ?
#
loop_
_entity_poly.entity_id
_entity_poly.type
_entity_poly.pdbx_seq_one_letter_code
_entity_poly.pdbx_strand_id
1 'polypeptide(L)'
;MHCEGEIMMTLNEIGSRAKEVSRVLGTLGSREKNMGLEEAARALLEGEEEILEANSRDYEKARSGGMSQGLLDRLKLTPARVQAMADGLLQVASLEDPVGEVLSMKLRPNGLQIGQKRVPLGVIGMIYEARPNVTADAFGLCFKSGNAVILKGGSDALHSNMAITRCLRAGLASAGLPEDSVQLIEDTSRDTTRELMRLNRYIDVLIPRGGAGLIKTVVENSTIPVIETGTGNCHVYVDASADQNMALDIIFNAKTQRIGVCNACESLLVHRSIAKEFLPLLRKKLEEKQVEIRGDEDACAIEPSFVRATEEDWGREYLDYILSLKLVDSVDEAIRHINTYNTGHSETIVTSDYFNAQTFLNEVDARSEEHTSALQS
;
A
#
# COMPACT_ATOMS: atom_id res chain seq x y z
N MET A 1 -23.27 37.97 -9.31
CA MET A 1 -21.81 38.18 -9.21
C MET A 1 -21.18 37.00 -9.88
N HIS A 2 -20.41 37.24 -10.93
CA HIS A 2 -19.84 36.23 -11.80
C HIS A 2 -18.80 35.40 -11.01
N CYS A 3 -18.99 34.11 -10.91
CA CYS A 3 -17.88 33.21 -10.64
C CYS A 3 -16.98 33.23 -11.88
N GLU A 4 -15.85 33.91 -11.78
CA GLU A 4 -14.76 33.76 -12.72
C GLU A 4 -14.35 32.27 -12.67
N GLY A 5 -14.46 31.59 -13.81
CA GLY A 5 -14.01 30.22 -13.91
C GLY A 5 -12.52 30.15 -13.58
N GLU A 6 -12.15 29.48 -12.50
CA GLU A 6 -10.75 29.17 -12.25
C GLU A 6 -10.19 28.43 -13.46
N ILE A 7 -9.24 29.07 -14.14
CA ILE A 7 -8.55 28.48 -15.27
C ILE A 7 -7.75 27.29 -14.72
N MET A 8 -8.18 26.06 -15.06
CA MET A 8 -7.51 24.84 -14.65
C MET A 8 -6.05 24.87 -15.14
N MET A 9 -5.09 24.71 -14.23
CA MET A 9 -3.66 24.71 -14.57
C MET A 9 -3.34 23.55 -15.52
N THR A 10 -2.52 23.82 -16.50
CA THR A 10 -1.99 22.79 -17.40
C THR A 10 -1.00 21.86 -16.67
N LEU A 11 -0.81 20.63 -17.15
CA LEU A 11 0.18 19.70 -16.59
C LEU A 11 1.61 20.28 -16.58
N ASN A 12 1.94 21.10 -17.58
CA ASN A 12 3.24 21.77 -17.65
C ASN A 12 3.41 22.82 -16.54
N GLU A 13 2.38 23.58 -16.22
CA GLU A 13 2.40 24.56 -15.13
C GLU A 13 2.51 23.86 -13.77
N ILE A 14 1.70 22.81 -13.53
CA ILE A 14 1.76 21.97 -12.34
C ILE A 14 3.17 21.39 -12.19
N GLY A 15 3.71 20.79 -13.25
CA GLY A 15 5.04 20.19 -13.25
C GLY A 15 6.15 21.20 -13.00
N SER A 16 6.08 22.39 -13.62
CA SER A 16 7.07 23.46 -13.44
C SER A 16 7.12 23.96 -11.99
N ARG A 17 5.95 24.22 -11.39
CA ARG A 17 5.84 24.66 -9.99
C ARG A 17 6.37 23.60 -9.02
N ALA A 18 5.98 22.33 -9.22
CA ALA A 18 6.48 21.24 -8.40
C ALA A 18 8.02 21.09 -8.49
N LYS A 19 8.58 21.23 -9.70
CA LYS A 19 10.04 21.14 -9.92
C LYS A 19 10.81 22.32 -9.29
N GLU A 20 10.24 23.51 -9.28
CA GLU A 20 10.82 24.67 -8.61
C GLU A 20 10.82 24.46 -7.08
N VAL A 21 9.68 24.07 -6.52
CA VAL A 21 9.52 23.85 -5.09
C VAL A 21 10.37 22.67 -4.60
N SER A 22 10.53 21.61 -5.37
CA SER A 22 11.34 20.45 -4.95
C SER A 22 12.78 20.83 -4.58
N ARG A 23 13.34 21.88 -5.21
CA ARG A 23 14.66 22.40 -4.88
C ARG A 23 14.69 23.08 -3.50
N VAL A 24 13.63 23.77 -3.15
CA VAL A 24 13.47 24.39 -1.82
C VAL A 24 13.34 23.30 -0.77
N LEU A 25 12.45 22.31 -1.02
CA LEU A 25 12.22 21.20 -0.06
C LEU A 25 13.49 20.40 0.23
N GLY A 26 14.35 20.21 -0.76
CA GLY A 26 15.64 19.54 -0.58
C GLY A 26 16.62 20.25 0.36
N THR A 27 16.37 21.51 0.69
CA THR A 27 17.22 22.31 1.58
C THR A 27 16.60 22.57 2.95
N LEU A 28 15.32 22.20 3.15
CA LEU A 28 14.64 22.36 4.46
C LEU A 28 15.26 21.44 5.50
N GLY A 29 15.41 21.98 6.73
CA GLY A 29 15.80 21.19 7.88
C GLY A 29 14.63 20.39 8.47
N SER A 30 14.95 19.41 9.32
CA SER A 30 13.94 18.56 9.99
C SER A 30 12.90 19.34 10.77
N ARG A 31 13.31 20.46 11.43
CA ARG A 31 12.38 21.32 12.18
C ARG A 31 11.33 21.96 11.30
N GLU A 32 11.73 22.48 10.14
CA GLU A 32 10.81 23.14 9.19
C GLU A 32 9.84 22.11 8.59
N LYS A 33 10.33 20.93 8.23
CA LYS A 33 9.50 19.84 7.73
C LYS A 33 8.50 19.36 8.78
N ASN A 34 8.94 19.19 10.05
CA ASN A 34 8.03 18.77 11.12
C ASN A 34 6.94 19.81 11.35
N MET A 35 7.30 21.09 11.43
CA MET A 35 6.34 22.19 11.56
C MET A 35 5.31 22.19 10.41
N GLY A 36 5.76 21.98 9.17
CA GLY A 36 4.84 21.91 8.02
C GLY A 36 3.87 20.73 8.12
N LEU A 37 4.31 19.57 8.60
CA LEU A 37 3.46 18.39 8.81
C LEU A 37 2.48 18.61 9.98
N GLU A 38 2.90 19.22 11.06
CA GLU A 38 2.07 19.55 12.24
C GLU A 38 0.96 20.54 11.85
N GLU A 39 1.31 21.61 11.10
CA GLU A 39 0.33 22.57 10.62
C GLU A 39 -0.62 21.97 9.58
N ALA A 40 -0.13 21.09 8.71
CA ALA A 40 -0.98 20.36 7.78
C ALA A 40 -1.95 19.40 8.51
N ALA A 41 -1.50 18.72 9.55
CA ALA A 41 -2.35 17.86 10.39
C ALA A 41 -3.45 18.69 11.09
N ARG A 42 -3.10 19.84 11.64
CA ARG A 42 -4.05 20.78 12.25
C ARG A 42 -5.09 21.25 11.23
N ALA A 43 -4.64 21.66 10.06
CA ALA A 43 -5.54 22.13 9.00
C ALA A 43 -6.51 21.05 8.49
N LEU A 44 -6.13 19.76 8.50
CA LEU A 44 -7.05 18.66 8.20
C LEU A 44 -8.18 18.56 9.24
N LEU A 45 -7.87 18.74 10.52
CA LEU A 45 -8.87 18.69 11.59
C LEU A 45 -9.78 19.94 11.57
N GLU A 46 -9.22 21.11 11.31
CA GLU A 46 -9.99 22.35 11.17
C GLU A 46 -10.92 22.31 9.94
N GLY A 47 -10.51 21.61 8.86
CA GLY A 47 -11.27 21.41 7.64
C GLY A 47 -12.13 20.15 7.61
N GLU A 48 -12.31 19.43 8.74
CA GLU A 48 -13.03 18.16 8.80
C GLU A 48 -14.42 18.24 8.15
N GLU A 49 -15.20 19.26 8.47
CA GLU A 49 -16.57 19.41 7.96
C GLU A 49 -16.57 19.53 6.43
N GLU A 50 -15.69 20.35 5.84
CA GLU A 50 -15.54 20.50 4.39
C GLU A 50 -15.12 19.18 3.72
N ILE A 51 -14.17 18.47 4.34
CA ILE A 51 -13.69 17.16 3.83
C ILE A 51 -14.82 16.14 3.83
N LEU A 52 -15.60 16.06 4.91
CA LEU A 52 -16.72 15.11 5.03
C LEU A 52 -17.86 15.44 4.08
N GLU A 53 -18.18 16.72 3.88
CA GLU A 53 -19.17 17.15 2.88
C GLU A 53 -18.75 16.79 1.47
N ALA A 54 -17.50 17.07 1.09
CA ALA A 54 -16.93 16.69 -0.19
C ALA A 54 -16.95 15.15 -0.40
N ASN A 55 -16.59 14.40 0.64
CA ASN A 55 -16.61 12.94 0.60
C ASN A 55 -18.04 12.37 0.48
N SER A 56 -19.03 13.00 1.12
CA SER A 56 -20.42 12.57 0.98
C SER A 56 -20.89 12.66 -0.48
N ARG A 57 -20.50 13.70 -1.22
CA ARG A 57 -20.80 13.86 -2.66
C ARG A 57 -20.17 12.72 -3.48
N ASP A 58 -18.90 12.43 -3.26
CA ASP A 58 -18.21 11.35 -3.94
C ASP A 58 -18.83 9.98 -3.61
N TYR A 59 -19.12 9.73 -2.34
CA TYR A 59 -19.71 8.49 -1.86
C TYR A 59 -21.09 8.21 -2.45
N GLU A 60 -22.01 9.20 -2.45
CA GLU A 60 -23.35 9.03 -3.01
C GLU A 60 -23.30 8.82 -4.52
N LYS A 61 -22.42 9.52 -5.24
CA LYS A 61 -22.18 9.30 -6.68
C LYS A 61 -21.68 7.86 -6.95
N ALA A 62 -20.70 7.39 -6.19
CA ALA A 62 -20.15 6.05 -6.34
C ALA A 62 -21.18 4.96 -6.01
N ARG A 63 -21.95 5.14 -4.92
CA ARG A 63 -23.02 4.24 -4.50
C ARG A 63 -24.11 4.13 -5.54
N SER A 64 -24.58 5.25 -6.09
CA SER A 64 -25.61 5.28 -7.15
C SER A 64 -25.08 4.69 -8.47
N GLY A 65 -23.76 4.76 -8.70
CA GLY A 65 -23.06 4.15 -9.84
C GLY A 65 -22.84 2.63 -9.71
N GLY A 66 -23.28 2.00 -8.60
CA GLY A 66 -23.15 0.54 -8.41
C GLY A 66 -21.77 0.06 -7.99
N MET A 67 -20.96 0.94 -7.36
CA MET A 67 -19.66 0.54 -6.82
C MET A 67 -19.80 -0.56 -5.76
N SER A 68 -18.89 -1.54 -5.75
CA SER A 68 -18.91 -2.64 -4.79
C SER A 68 -18.75 -2.15 -3.35
N GLN A 69 -19.31 -2.90 -2.39
CA GLN A 69 -19.29 -2.53 -0.96
C GLN A 69 -17.87 -2.34 -0.42
N GLY A 70 -16.92 -3.18 -0.85
CA GLY A 70 -15.52 -3.07 -0.43
C GLY A 70 -14.84 -1.78 -0.94
N LEU A 71 -15.16 -1.34 -2.15
CA LEU A 71 -14.66 -0.07 -2.69
C LEU A 71 -15.36 1.13 -2.05
N LEU A 72 -16.65 1.03 -1.76
CA LEU A 72 -17.40 2.06 -1.02
C LEU A 72 -16.83 2.26 0.39
N ASP A 73 -16.47 1.18 1.09
CA ASP A 73 -15.82 1.30 2.40
C ASP A 73 -14.46 2.00 2.31
N ARG A 74 -13.68 1.72 1.25
CA ARG A 74 -12.39 2.41 1.01
C ARG A 74 -12.56 3.89 0.73
N LEU A 75 -13.62 4.26 0.00
CA LEU A 75 -13.91 5.64 -0.38
C LEU A 75 -14.44 6.48 0.79
N LYS A 76 -15.21 5.86 1.69
CA LYS A 76 -15.91 6.55 2.77
C LYS A 76 -14.93 7.15 3.77
N LEU A 77 -15.05 8.44 4.04
CA LEU A 77 -14.42 9.11 5.18
C LEU A 77 -15.42 9.25 6.33
N THR A 78 -14.87 9.28 7.53
CA THR A 78 -15.57 9.53 8.79
C THR A 78 -14.71 10.46 9.63
N PRO A 79 -15.22 11.13 10.69
CA PRO A 79 -14.39 11.92 11.60
C PRO A 79 -13.18 11.13 12.11
N ALA A 80 -13.35 9.87 12.48
CA ALA A 80 -12.25 9.00 12.90
C ALA A 80 -11.20 8.76 11.81
N ARG A 81 -11.60 8.69 10.53
CA ARG A 81 -10.66 8.54 9.41
C ARG A 81 -9.95 9.85 9.07
N VAL A 82 -10.59 11.01 9.27
CA VAL A 82 -9.93 12.32 9.14
C VAL A 82 -8.91 12.49 10.28
N GLN A 83 -9.29 12.16 11.51
CA GLN A 83 -8.36 12.14 12.64
C GLN A 83 -7.16 11.23 12.37
N ALA A 84 -7.39 10.02 11.84
CA ALA A 84 -6.31 9.08 11.50
C ALA A 84 -5.36 9.62 10.43
N MET A 85 -5.83 10.41 9.46
CA MET A 85 -4.95 11.11 8.51
C MET A 85 -4.07 12.16 9.20
N ALA A 86 -4.64 12.95 10.11
CA ALA A 86 -3.89 13.93 10.89
C ALA A 86 -2.85 13.24 11.81
N ASP A 87 -3.25 12.18 12.52
CA ASP A 87 -2.35 11.39 13.36
C ASP A 87 -1.21 10.77 12.53
N GLY A 88 -1.51 10.31 11.30
CA GLY A 88 -0.51 9.82 10.36
C GLY A 88 0.54 10.87 10.00
N LEU A 89 0.14 12.10 9.75
CA LEU A 89 1.08 13.21 9.50
C LEU A 89 1.93 13.53 10.74
N LEU A 90 1.35 13.51 11.94
CA LEU A 90 2.09 13.71 13.20
C LEU A 90 3.07 12.56 13.44
N GLN A 91 2.68 11.33 13.13
CA GLN A 91 3.58 10.18 13.20
C GLN A 91 4.76 10.33 12.23
N VAL A 92 4.52 10.73 10.98
CA VAL A 92 5.58 11.03 10.01
C VAL A 92 6.47 12.18 10.48
N ALA A 93 5.91 13.20 11.10
CA ALA A 93 6.70 14.29 11.69
C ALA A 93 7.67 13.79 12.77
N SER A 94 7.27 12.79 13.57
CA SER A 94 8.10 12.22 14.65
C SER A 94 9.24 11.30 14.16
N LEU A 95 9.19 10.83 12.91
CA LEU A 95 10.25 10.01 12.32
C LEU A 95 11.53 10.80 12.12
N GLU A 96 12.66 10.11 12.10
CA GLU A 96 13.94 10.71 11.72
C GLU A 96 13.89 11.22 10.27
N ASP A 97 14.58 12.32 10.00
CA ASP A 97 14.67 12.87 8.65
C ASP A 97 15.70 12.06 7.84
N PRO A 98 15.27 11.40 6.76
CA PRO A 98 16.21 10.60 5.97
C PRO A 98 17.17 11.45 5.13
N VAL A 99 16.86 12.73 4.91
CA VAL A 99 17.65 13.60 4.03
C VAL A 99 18.93 14.04 4.72
N GLY A 100 20.04 13.74 4.09
CA GLY A 100 21.35 14.12 4.59
C GLY A 100 22.04 13.03 5.43
N GLU A 101 21.39 11.91 5.70
CA GLU A 101 22.01 10.76 6.36
C GLU A 101 23.22 10.25 5.55
N VAL A 102 24.36 10.09 6.23
CA VAL A 102 25.59 9.55 5.63
C VAL A 102 25.69 8.07 5.94
N LEU A 103 25.46 7.24 4.91
CA LEU A 103 25.44 5.78 5.05
C LEU A 103 26.84 5.19 5.16
N SER A 104 27.82 5.81 4.53
CA SER A 104 29.22 5.38 4.60
C SER A 104 30.17 6.52 4.26
N MET A 105 31.40 6.47 4.81
CA MET A 105 32.50 7.37 4.46
C MET A 105 33.78 6.56 4.42
N LYS A 106 34.55 6.62 3.32
CA LYS A 106 35.80 5.86 3.12
C LYS A 106 36.90 6.77 2.65
N LEU A 107 38.05 6.71 3.32
CA LEU A 107 39.30 7.34 2.87
C LEU A 107 39.98 6.39 1.88
N ARG A 108 40.29 6.90 0.70
CA ARG A 108 41.03 6.15 -0.34
C ARG A 108 42.55 6.34 -0.17
N PRO A 109 43.39 5.41 -0.69
CA PRO A 109 44.84 5.52 -0.59
C PRO A 109 45.44 6.83 -1.13
N ASN A 110 44.77 7.48 -2.09
CA ASN A 110 45.16 8.78 -2.64
C ASN A 110 44.69 9.99 -1.84
N GLY A 111 44.13 9.77 -0.64
CA GLY A 111 43.61 10.82 0.25
C GLY A 111 42.15 11.30 -0.06
N LEU A 112 41.54 10.79 -1.12
CA LEU A 112 40.15 11.14 -1.45
C LEU A 112 39.17 10.53 -0.42
N GLN A 113 38.25 11.35 0.13
CA GLN A 113 37.13 10.88 0.93
C GLN A 113 35.92 10.67 0.04
N ILE A 114 35.40 9.45 0.02
CA ILE A 114 34.18 9.08 -0.71
C ILE A 114 33.12 8.69 0.29
N GLY A 115 31.98 9.41 0.23
CA GLY A 115 30.81 9.13 1.07
C GLY A 115 29.55 8.86 0.23
N GLN A 116 28.64 8.11 0.83
CA GLN A 116 27.29 7.90 0.33
C GLN A 116 26.31 8.63 1.25
N LYS A 117 25.54 9.57 0.70
CA LYS A 117 24.59 10.40 1.40
C LYS A 117 23.20 10.29 0.78
N ARG A 118 22.16 10.20 1.61
CA ARG A 118 20.77 10.23 1.14
C ARG A 118 20.36 11.63 0.68
N VAL A 119 19.68 11.70 -0.46
CA VAL A 119 19.15 12.94 -1.04
C VAL A 119 17.70 12.71 -1.48
N PRO A 120 16.86 13.76 -1.58
CA PRO A 120 15.51 13.64 -2.15
C PRO A 120 15.55 13.14 -3.60
N LEU A 121 14.48 12.48 -4.02
CA LEU A 121 14.29 12.07 -5.42
C LEU A 121 13.96 13.27 -6.31
N GLY A 122 13.23 14.25 -5.77
CA GLY A 122 12.81 15.47 -6.47
C GLY A 122 11.29 15.63 -6.51
N VAL A 123 10.65 15.40 -7.65
CA VAL A 123 9.18 15.42 -7.81
C VAL A 123 8.66 14.00 -7.98
N ILE A 124 7.74 13.61 -7.11
CA ILE A 124 7.09 12.31 -7.15
C ILE A 124 5.69 12.49 -7.74
N GLY A 125 5.38 11.78 -8.82
CA GLY A 125 4.02 11.65 -9.34
C GLY A 125 3.35 10.44 -8.69
N MET A 126 2.16 10.62 -8.11
CA MET A 126 1.41 9.51 -7.53
C MET A 126 0.07 9.35 -8.23
N ILE A 127 -0.18 8.17 -8.82
CA ILE A 127 -1.43 7.82 -9.49
C ILE A 127 -2.16 6.81 -8.61
N TYR A 128 -3.39 7.15 -8.14
CA TYR A 128 -4.11 6.29 -7.19
C TYR A 128 -5.61 6.24 -7.43
N GLU A 129 -6.24 5.16 -6.96
CA GLU A 129 -7.68 4.91 -7.07
C GLU A 129 -8.38 5.21 -5.75
N ALA A 130 -9.69 5.27 -5.76
CA ALA A 130 -10.72 5.38 -4.70
C ALA A 130 -10.26 5.27 -3.21
N ARG A 131 -9.23 6.03 -2.81
CA ARG A 131 -8.69 6.06 -1.43
C ARG A 131 -8.30 7.49 -1.05
N PRO A 132 -9.24 8.33 -0.59
CA PRO A 132 -8.96 9.75 -0.27
C PRO A 132 -7.82 9.94 0.73
N ASN A 133 -7.67 9.03 1.71
CA ASN A 133 -6.58 9.10 2.69
C ASN A 133 -5.17 9.07 2.06
N VAL A 134 -5.02 8.44 0.88
CA VAL A 134 -3.73 8.41 0.17
C VAL A 134 -3.22 9.81 -0.15
N THR A 135 -4.11 10.78 -0.33
CA THR A 135 -3.75 12.20 -0.55
C THR A 135 -2.88 12.74 0.58
N ALA A 136 -3.30 12.52 1.84
CA ALA A 136 -2.56 12.95 3.02
C ALA A 136 -1.31 12.10 3.28
N ASP A 137 -1.44 10.77 3.15
CA ASP A 137 -0.32 9.83 3.35
C ASP A 137 0.82 10.12 2.37
N ALA A 138 0.48 10.28 1.08
CA ALA A 138 1.46 10.59 0.02
C ALA A 138 2.16 11.93 0.26
N PHE A 139 1.38 12.97 0.61
CA PHE A 139 1.95 14.25 0.97
C PHE A 139 2.93 14.13 2.13
N GLY A 140 2.52 13.54 3.23
CA GLY A 140 3.33 13.45 4.45
C GLY A 140 4.69 12.78 4.19
N LEU A 141 4.69 11.62 3.53
CA LEU A 141 5.91 10.86 3.24
C LEU A 141 6.82 11.57 2.23
N CYS A 142 6.26 12.15 1.17
CA CYS A 142 7.02 12.90 0.17
C CYS A 142 7.63 14.16 0.79
N PHE A 143 6.85 14.93 1.52
CA PHE A 143 7.28 16.18 2.13
C PHE A 143 8.37 15.95 3.19
N LYS A 144 8.20 14.97 4.10
CA LYS A 144 9.22 14.60 5.09
C LYS A 144 10.55 14.20 4.45
N SER A 145 10.50 13.47 3.34
CA SER A 145 11.68 13.06 2.58
C SER A 145 12.20 14.11 1.58
N GLY A 146 11.69 15.36 1.67
CA GLY A 146 12.18 16.50 0.91
C GLY A 146 11.74 16.53 -0.55
N ASN A 147 10.65 15.82 -0.91
CA ASN A 147 10.13 15.74 -2.27
C ASN A 147 8.84 16.53 -2.42
N ALA A 148 8.65 17.16 -3.58
CA ALA A 148 7.34 17.64 -4.00
C ALA A 148 6.50 16.48 -4.54
N VAL A 149 5.17 16.54 -4.38
CA VAL A 149 4.27 15.51 -4.88
C VAL A 149 3.20 16.07 -5.79
N ILE A 150 3.00 15.42 -6.95
CA ILE A 150 1.89 15.64 -7.86
C ILE A 150 0.96 14.45 -7.77
N LEU A 151 -0.26 14.70 -7.34
CA LEU A 151 -1.30 13.71 -7.06
C LEU A 151 -2.27 13.62 -8.25
N LYS A 152 -2.55 12.40 -8.69
CA LYS A 152 -3.56 12.08 -9.70
C LYS A 152 -4.49 11.01 -9.16
N GLY A 153 -5.56 11.43 -8.52
CA GLY A 153 -6.61 10.54 -8.02
C GLY A 153 -7.56 10.06 -9.11
N GLY A 154 -8.34 9.02 -8.79
CA GLY A 154 -9.47 8.58 -9.60
C GLY A 154 -10.65 9.56 -9.53
N SER A 155 -11.57 9.46 -10.52
CA SER A 155 -12.79 10.28 -10.59
C SER A 155 -13.76 10.06 -9.44
N ASP A 156 -13.62 8.93 -8.73
CA ASP A 156 -14.55 8.53 -7.68
C ASP A 156 -14.32 9.26 -6.35
N ALA A 157 -13.13 9.88 -6.19
CA ALA A 157 -12.72 10.57 -4.97
C ALA A 157 -12.28 12.02 -5.22
N LEU A 158 -12.65 12.60 -6.35
CA LEU A 158 -12.12 13.91 -6.78
C LEU A 158 -12.42 15.02 -5.78
N HIS A 159 -13.67 15.18 -5.35
CA HIS A 159 -14.04 16.25 -4.42
C HIS A 159 -13.35 16.07 -3.05
N SER A 160 -13.27 14.84 -2.57
CA SER A 160 -12.54 14.50 -1.34
C SER A 160 -11.06 14.87 -1.45
N ASN A 161 -10.41 14.47 -2.55
CA ASN A 161 -8.99 14.76 -2.78
C ASN A 161 -8.73 16.27 -2.89
N MET A 162 -9.61 17.02 -3.53
CA MET A 162 -9.54 18.49 -3.62
C MET A 162 -9.63 19.13 -2.24
N ALA A 163 -10.61 18.73 -1.41
CA ALA A 163 -10.79 19.27 -0.06
C ALA A 163 -9.57 18.98 0.81
N ILE A 164 -9.08 17.73 0.82
CA ILE A 164 -7.87 17.34 1.56
C ILE A 164 -6.66 18.16 1.08
N THR A 165 -6.44 18.26 -0.25
CA THR A 165 -5.30 19.01 -0.79
C THR A 165 -5.37 20.50 -0.41
N ARG A 166 -6.55 21.12 -0.40
CA ARG A 166 -6.72 22.51 0.07
C ARG A 166 -6.31 22.68 1.53
N CYS A 167 -6.73 21.76 2.41
CA CYS A 167 -6.33 21.78 3.82
C CYS A 167 -4.81 21.63 3.98
N LEU A 168 -4.18 20.70 3.27
CA LEU A 168 -2.73 20.50 3.32
C LEU A 168 -1.96 21.75 2.87
N ARG A 169 -2.39 22.39 1.76
CA ARG A 169 -1.81 23.63 1.25
C ARG A 169 -1.98 24.79 2.24
N ALA A 170 -3.15 24.93 2.84
CA ALA A 170 -3.42 25.95 3.86
C ALA A 170 -2.52 25.76 5.09
N GLY A 171 -2.31 24.51 5.55
CA GLY A 171 -1.39 24.18 6.63
C GLY A 171 0.05 24.58 6.29
N LEU A 172 0.53 24.27 5.07
CA LEU A 172 1.85 24.70 4.62
C LEU A 172 1.99 26.23 4.59
N ALA A 173 0.98 26.93 4.08
CA ALA A 173 0.96 28.40 4.06
C ALA A 173 1.04 28.98 5.49
N SER A 174 0.31 28.39 6.45
CA SER A 174 0.36 28.79 7.87
C SER A 174 1.76 28.63 8.48
N ALA A 175 2.50 27.61 8.03
CA ALA A 175 3.89 27.39 8.43
C ALA A 175 4.90 28.27 7.66
N GLY A 176 4.46 29.10 6.71
CA GLY A 176 5.33 29.90 5.84
C GLY A 176 6.10 29.04 4.82
N LEU A 177 5.58 27.86 4.48
CA LEU A 177 6.21 26.90 3.57
C LEU A 177 5.49 26.88 2.20
N PRO A 178 6.18 26.44 1.14
CA PRO A 178 5.60 26.46 -0.21
C PRO A 178 4.38 25.55 -0.32
N GLU A 179 3.23 26.12 -0.66
CA GLU A 179 1.98 25.37 -0.89
C GLU A 179 2.07 24.41 -2.08
N ASP A 180 2.88 24.73 -3.09
CA ASP A 180 3.08 23.90 -4.29
C ASP A 180 3.92 22.64 -4.00
N SER A 181 4.26 22.37 -2.73
CA SER A 181 4.83 21.10 -2.28
C SER A 181 3.89 19.92 -2.51
N VAL A 182 2.57 20.18 -2.53
CA VAL A 182 1.53 19.24 -2.90
C VAL A 182 0.62 19.84 -3.95
N GLN A 183 0.46 19.13 -5.06
CA GLN A 183 -0.40 19.54 -6.15
C GLN A 183 -1.32 18.39 -6.56
N LEU A 184 -2.56 18.71 -6.91
CA LEU A 184 -3.56 17.76 -7.38
C LEU A 184 -3.92 18.06 -8.84
N ILE A 185 -3.93 17.04 -9.67
CA ILE A 185 -4.47 17.10 -11.03
C ILE A 185 -5.97 16.84 -10.94
N GLU A 186 -6.77 17.86 -11.24
CA GLU A 186 -8.24 17.80 -11.14
C GLU A 186 -8.88 17.14 -12.37
N ASP A 187 -8.23 17.21 -13.53
CA ASP A 187 -8.70 16.49 -14.71
C ASP A 187 -8.54 15.00 -14.53
N THR A 188 -9.67 14.28 -14.45
CA THR A 188 -9.74 12.84 -14.23
C THR A 188 -9.66 12.01 -15.51
N SER A 189 -9.46 12.64 -16.67
CA SER A 189 -9.40 11.96 -17.97
C SER A 189 -8.24 10.95 -18.07
N ARG A 190 -8.41 9.93 -18.90
CA ARG A 190 -7.36 8.94 -19.18
C ARG A 190 -6.23 9.55 -20.01
N ASP A 191 -6.53 10.56 -20.81
CA ASP A 191 -5.54 11.24 -21.65
C ASP A 191 -4.57 12.04 -20.78
N THR A 192 -5.06 12.79 -19.79
CA THR A 192 -4.23 13.46 -18.79
C THR A 192 -3.37 12.49 -18.00
N THR A 193 -3.90 11.29 -17.69
CA THR A 193 -3.08 10.24 -17.04
C THR A 193 -1.95 9.75 -17.96
N ARG A 194 -2.20 9.59 -19.27
CA ARG A 194 -1.16 9.20 -20.24
C ARG A 194 -0.11 10.30 -20.42
N GLU A 195 -0.51 11.56 -20.44
CA GLU A 195 0.41 12.70 -20.52
C GLU A 195 1.28 12.79 -19.25
N LEU A 196 0.68 12.60 -18.07
CA LEU A 196 1.41 12.57 -16.79
C LEU A 196 2.52 11.50 -16.79
N MET A 197 2.25 10.29 -17.30
CA MET A 197 3.23 9.20 -17.40
C MET A 197 4.42 9.51 -18.32
N ARG A 198 4.37 10.60 -19.09
CA ARG A 198 5.41 11.04 -20.02
C ARG A 198 6.03 12.38 -19.65
N LEU A 199 5.69 12.91 -18.48
CA LEU A 199 6.13 14.24 -18.04
C LEU A 199 7.55 14.24 -17.45
N ASN A 200 8.47 13.53 -18.10
CA ASN A 200 9.87 13.30 -17.67
C ASN A 200 10.64 14.61 -17.37
N ARG A 201 10.22 15.72 -17.98
CA ARG A 201 10.86 17.01 -17.74
C ARG A 201 10.72 17.48 -16.31
N TYR A 202 9.65 17.09 -15.64
CA TYR A 202 9.25 17.60 -14.33
C TYR A 202 9.20 16.53 -13.24
N ILE A 203 8.77 15.30 -13.57
CA ILE A 203 8.58 14.21 -12.62
C ILE A 203 9.77 13.28 -12.68
N ASP A 204 10.34 12.98 -11.52
CA ASP A 204 11.52 12.13 -11.38
C ASP A 204 11.16 10.65 -11.17
N VAL A 205 10.03 10.38 -10.50
CA VAL A 205 9.55 9.02 -10.19
C VAL A 205 8.03 9.01 -10.18
N LEU A 206 7.42 7.92 -10.68
CA LEU A 206 5.99 7.63 -10.54
C LEU A 206 5.76 6.47 -9.56
N ILE A 207 4.71 6.61 -8.74
CA ILE A 207 4.28 5.58 -7.80
C ILE A 207 2.78 5.31 -8.02
N PRO A 208 2.41 4.19 -8.70
CA PRO A 208 1.01 3.79 -8.80
C PRO A 208 0.53 3.13 -7.51
N ARG A 209 -0.71 3.47 -7.08
CA ARG A 209 -1.40 2.91 -5.90
C ARG A 209 -2.83 2.53 -6.25
N GLY A 210 -3.06 1.28 -6.62
CA GLY A 210 -4.39 0.82 -7.04
C GLY A 210 -4.41 -0.66 -7.36
N GLY A 211 -5.39 -1.11 -8.11
CA GLY A 211 -5.49 -2.49 -8.56
C GLY A 211 -4.42 -2.85 -9.60
N ALA A 212 -4.24 -4.16 -9.82
CA ALA A 212 -3.25 -4.71 -10.77
C ALA A 212 -3.32 -4.07 -12.16
N GLY A 213 -4.53 -3.76 -12.65
CA GLY A 213 -4.75 -3.13 -13.95
C GLY A 213 -4.15 -1.72 -14.06
N LEU A 214 -4.27 -0.90 -13.00
CA LEU A 214 -3.65 0.42 -12.94
C LEU A 214 -2.13 0.28 -12.91
N ILE A 215 -1.61 -0.57 -12.02
CA ILE A 215 -0.16 -0.77 -11.85
C ILE A 215 0.46 -1.20 -13.18
N LYS A 216 -0.10 -2.25 -13.81
CA LYS A 216 0.33 -2.74 -15.13
C LYS A 216 0.30 -1.64 -16.19
N THR A 217 -0.78 -0.85 -16.24
CA THR A 217 -0.90 0.26 -17.20
C THR A 217 0.20 1.29 -17.01
N VAL A 218 0.52 1.66 -15.76
CA VAL A 218 1.59 2.64 -15.48
C VAL A 218 2.95 2.08 -15.84
N VAL A 219 3.26 0.84 -15.45
CA VAL A 219 4.55 0.19 -15.74
C VAL A 219 4.79 0.07 -17.24
N GLU A 220 3.77 -0.36 -18.01
CA GLU A 220 3.91 -0.57 -19.45
C GLU A 220 3.96 0.73 -20.29
N ASN A 221 3.38 1.83 -19.80
CA ASN A 221 3.19 3.05 -20.59
C ASN A 221 4.01 4.24 -20.11
N SER A 222 4.62 4.16 -18.91
CA SER A 222 5.43 5.24 -18.37
C SER A 222 6.79 5.32 -19.05
N THR A 223 7.23 6.55 -19.32
CA THR A 223 8.64 6.84 -19.68
C THR A 223 9.43 7.38 -18.50
N ILE A 224 8.77 7.59 -17.36
CA ILE A 224 9.34 7.99 -16.08
C ILE A 224 9.62 6.71 -15.28
N PRO A 225 10.72 6.60 -14.51
CA PRO A 225 10.94 5.49 -13.60
C PRO A 225 9.75 5.24 -12.69
N VAL A 226 9.33 3.98 -12.54
CA VAL A 226 8.18 3.58 -11.73
C VAL A 226 8.65 2.79 -10.52
N ILE A 227 8.20 3.18 -9.34
CA ILE A 227 8.28 2.34 -8.13
C ILE A 227 6.90 1.72 -7.95
N GLU A 228 6.76 0.47 -8.35
CA GLU A 228 5.50 -0.24 -8.26
C GLU A 228 5.35 -0.99 -6.94
N THR A 229 4.10 -1.15 -6.51
CA THR A 229 3.71 -2.10 -5.48
C THR A 229 3.00 -3.25 -6.19
N GLY A 230 3.39 -4.49 -5.92
CA GLY A 230 2.71 -5.67 -6.48
C GLY A 230 1.30 -5.84 -5.92
N THR A 231 0.54 -6.76 -6.50
CA THR A 231 -0.64 -7.37 -5.88
C THR A 231 -0.21 -8.26 -4.72
N GLY A 232 -1.11 -8.61 -3.82
CA GLY A 232 -0.79 -9.40 -2.62
C GLY A 232 -1.38 -10.81 -2.68
N ASN A 233 -0.77 -11.76 -3.42
CA ASN A 233 -1.08 -13.18 -3.24
C ASN A 233 -0.18 -13.74 -2.13
N CYS A 234 -0.56 -13.49 -0.87
CA CYS A 234 0.22 -13.87 0.30
C CYS A 234 -0.15 -15.26 0.79
N HIS A 235 0.88 -16.05 1.14
CA HIS A 235 0.73 -17.41 1.61
C HIS A 235 0.98 -17.54 3.10
N VAL A 236 0.27 -18.50 3.71
CA VAL A 236 0.61 -19.03 5.03
C VAL A 236 0.90 -20.54 4.84
N TYR A 237 2.08 -20.98 5.23
CA TYR A 237 2.43 -22.40 5.27
C TYR A 237 2.36 -22.93 6.70
N VAL A 238 1.55 -23.97 6.91
CA VAL A 238 1.44 -24.69 8.18
C VAL A 238 2.26 -25.97 8.09
N ASP A 239 3.40 -25.96 8.74
CA ASP A 239 4.36 -27.07 8.75
C ASP A 239 3.89 -28.25 9.61
N ALA A 240 4.50 -29.42 9.42
CA ALA A 240 4.21 -30.63 10.20
C ALA A 240 4.34 -30.45 11.72
N SER A 241 5.28 -29.60 12.15
CA SER A 241 5.60 -29.32 13.56
C SER A 241 4.82 -28.11 14.13
N ALA A 242 3.89 -27.53 13.38
CA ALA A 242 3.17 -26.34 13.79
C ALA A 242 2.26 -26.59 15.01
N ASP A 243 2.17 -25.60 15.89
CA ASP A 243 1.06 -25.53 16.84
C ASP A 243 -0.22 -25.22 16.06
N GLN A 244 -1.12 -26.21 16.01
CA GLN A 244 -2.34 -26.11 15.20
C GLN A 244 -3.30 -25.00 15.69
N ASN A 245 -3.37 -24.74 17.00
CA ASN A 245 -4.24 -23.68 17.54
C ASN A 245 -3.70 -22.31 17.15
N MET A 246 -2.39 -22.10 17.29
CA MET A 246 -1.73 -20.88 16.83
C MET A 246 -1.92 -20.67 15.32
N ALA A 247 -1.74 -21.72 14.51
CA ALA A 247 -1.96 -21.66 13.07
C ALA A 247 -3.39 -21.25 12.71
N LEU A 248 -4.40 -21.80 13.39
CA LEU A 248 -5.81 -21.44 13.20
C LEU A 248 -6.07 -19.97 13.49
N ASP A 249 -5.53 -19.43 14.58
CA ASP A 249 -5.73 -18.03 14.95
C ASP A 249 -5.01 -17.08 14.00
N ILE A 250 -3.80 -17.41 13.55
CA ILE A 250 -3.05 -16.65 12.54
C ILE A 250 -3.81 -16.62 11.23
N ILE A 251 -4.24 -17.77 10.71
CA ILE A 251 -4.97 -17.85 9.42
C ILE A 251 -6.29 -17.10 9.51
N PHE A 252 -7.04 -17.27 10.60
CA PHE A 252 -8.31 -16.57 10.80
C PHE A 252 -8.10 -15.05 10.80
N ASN A 253 -7.12 -14.56 11.55
CA ASN A 253 -6.80 -13.13 11.57
C ASN A 253 -6.33 -12.64 10.20
N ALA A 254 -5.35 -13.32 9.59
CA ALA A 254 -4.76 -12.93 8.31
C ALA A 254 -5.78 -12.90 7.17
N LYS A 255 -6.80 -13.79 7.18
CA LYS A 255 -7.85 -13.82 6.17
C LYS A 255 -9.03 -12.91 6.48
N THR A 256 -9.39 -12.69 7.76
CA THR A 256 -10.72 -12.11 8.08
C THR A 256 -10.69 -10.73 8.72
N GLN A 257 -9.55 -10.28 9.23
CA GLN A 257 -9.44 -8.95 9.85
C GLN A 257 -9.72 -7.83 8.83
N ARG A 258 -9.16 -7.93 7.63
CA ARG A 258 -9.36 -6.97 6.54
C ARG A 258 -9.05 -7.60 5.19
N ILE A 259 -10.06 -8.11 4.51
CA ILE A 259 -9.93 -8.86 3.25
C ILE A 259 -9.37 -8.04 2.07
N GLY A 260 -9.51 -6.72 2.11
CA GLY A 260 -9.14 -5.84 0.99
C GLY A 260 -7.74 -5.24 1.09
N VAL A 261 -6.82 -5.80 1.88
CA VAL A 261 -5.43 -5.36 1.97
C VAL A 261 -4.49 -6.34 1.27
N CYS A 262 -3.37 -5.83 0.76
CA CYS A 262 -2.42 -6.60 -0.04
C CYS A 262 -1.66 -7.70 0.74
N ASN A 263 -1.64 -7.64 2.07
CA ASN A 263 -1.03 -8.65 2.94
C ASN A 263 -2.07 -9.58 3.61
N ALA A 264 -3.33 -9.57 3.14
CA ALA A 264 -4.29 -10.59 3.57
C ALA A 264 -3.86 -11.97 3.03
N CYS A 265 -4.13 -13.02 3.82
CA CYS A 265 -3.87 -14.39 3.36
C CYS A 265 -4.83 -14.74 2.20
N GLU A 266 -4.27 -15.07 1.05
CA GLU A 266 -5.03 -15.48 -0.15
C GLU A 266 -4.82 -16.97 -0.46
N SER A 267 -3.68 -17.52 -0.05
CA SER A 267 -3.32 -18.91 -0.29
C SER A 267 -2.79 -19.58 0.99
N LEU A 268 -3.19 -20.82 1.22
CA LEU A 268 -2.80 -21.61 2.37
C LEU A 268 -2.14 -22.91 1.91
N LEU A 269 -0.98 -23.19 2.47
CA LEU A 269 -0.31 -24.48 2.31
C LEU A 269 -0.33 -25.22 3.62
N VAL A 270 -0.64 -26.50 3.61
CA VAL A 270 -0.70 -27.34 4.81
C VAL A 270 0.11 -28.60 4.59
N HIS A 271 0.99 -28.90 5.54
CA HIS A 271 1.74 -30.15 5.47
C HIS A 271 0.80 -31.35 5.56
N ARG A 272 0.95 -32.30 4.62
CA ARG A 272 0.05 -33.45 4.44
C ARG A 272 -0.14 -34.29 5.70
N SER A 273 0.91 -34.42 6.52
CA SER A 273 0.87 -35.28 7.73
C SER A 273 -0.15 -34.81 8.78
N ILE A 274 -0.44 -33.48 8.84
CA ILE A 274 -1.39 -32.91 9.81
C ILE A 274 -2.77 -32.65 9.20
N ALA A 275 -2.91 -32.76 7.88
CA ALA A 275 -4.10 -32.33 7.16
C ALA A 275 -5.41 -32.96 7.68
N LYS A 276 -5.41 -34.26 7.99
CA LYS A 276 -6.62 -34.98 8.45
C LYS A 276 -7.21 -34.43 9.75
N GLU A 277 -6.37 -33.92 10.64
CA GLU A 277 -6.78 -33.34 11.92
C GLU A 277 -7.04 -31.84 11.76
N PHE A 278 -6.19 -31.16 11.01
CA PHE A 278 -6.19 -29.71 10.89
C PHE A 278 -7.33 -29.16 10.00
N LEU A 279 -7.62 -29.77 8.84
CA LEU A 279 -8.59 -29.23 7.89
C LEU A 279 -10.02 -29.12 8.44
N PRO A 280 -10.55 -30.11 9.21
CA PRO A 280 -11.87 -29.96 9.84
C PRO A 280 -11.93 -28.81 10.85
N LEU A 281 -10.84 -28.59 11.61
CA LEU A 281 -10.75 -27.47 12.57
C LEU A 281 -10.69 -26.12 11.84
N LEU A 282 -9.89 -26.04 10.80
CA LEU A 282 -9.77 -24.86 9.92
C LEU A 282 -11.11 -24.49 9.31
N ARG A 283 -11.82 -25.46 8.71
CA ARG A 283 -13.15 -25.24 8.15
C ARG A 283 -14.09 -24.66 9.18
N LYS A 284 -14.18 -25.28 10.37
CA LYS A 284 -15.06 -24.82 11.45
C LYS A 284 -14.72 -23.38 11.88
N LYS A 285 -13.43 -23.01 11.95
CA LYS A 285 -12.97 -21.69 12.34
C LYS A 285 -13.35 -20.64 11.28
N LEU A 286 -13.10 -20.93 10.01
CA LEU A 286 -13.35 -20.01 8.90
C LEU A 286 -14.85 -19.88 8.53
N GLU A 287 -15.67 -20.87 8.89
CA GLU A 287 -17.13 -20.80 8.72
C GLU A 287 -17.77 -19.66 9.53
N GLU A 288 -17.15 -19.21 10.64
CA GLU A 288 -17.60 -18.06 11.43
C GLU A 288 -17.70 -16.77 10.58
N LYS A 289 -16.91 -16.68 9.50
CA LYS A 289 -16.89 -15.55 8.54
C LYS A 289 -17.32 -15.95 7.13
N GLN A 290 -17.88 -17.16 6.97
CA GLN A 290 -18.33 -17.68 5.68
C GLN A 290 -17.25 -17.66 4.60
N VAL A 291 -15.99 -17.97 4.97
CA VAL A 291 -14.87 -18.03 4.02
C VAL A 291 -15.01 -19.29 3.16
N GLU A 292 -15.06 -19.10 1.83
CA GLU A 292 -15.00 -20.18 0.86
C GLU A 292 -13.56 -20.70 0.76
N ILE A 293 -13.36 -22.00 0.93
CA ILE A 293 -12.06 -22.64 0.79
C ILE A 293 -12.02 -23.42 -0.53
N ARG A 294 -11.05 -23.09 -1.38
CA ARG A 294 -10.78 -23.80 -2.64
C ARG A 294 -9.59 -24.73 -2.47
N GLY A 295 -9.86 -26.01 -2.28
CA GLY A 295 -8.86 -27.04 -2.02
C GLY A 295 -8.38 -27.77 -3.26
N ASP A 296 -7.14 -28.32 -3.20
CA ASP A 296 -6.71 -29.33 -4.15
C ASP A 296 -7.50 -30.64 -3.98
N GLU A 297 -7.18 -31.66 -4.79
CA GLU A 297 -7.91 -32.94 -4.79
C GLU A 297 -7.87 -33.64 -3.44
N ASP A 298 -6.69 -33.66 -2.84
CA ASP A 298 -6.44 -34.35 -1.59
C ASP A 298 -7.11 -33.64 -0.40
N ALA A 299 -7.09 -32.30 -0.39
CA ALA A 299 -7.80 -31.50 0.61
C ALA A 299 -9.32 -31.68 0.51
N CYS A 300 -9.89 -31.68 -0.71
CA CYS A 300 -11.30 -31.96 -0.94
C CYS A 300 -11.70 -33.40 -0.58
N ALA A 301 -10.79 -34.36 -0.72
CA ALA A 301 -11.04 -35.73 -0.26
C ALA A 301 -11.10 -35.86 1.27
N ILE A 302 -10.38 -35.02 2.01
CA ILE A 302 -10.42 -34.95 3.48
C ILE A 302 -11.64 -34.16 3.95
N GLU A 303 -11.90 -33.02 3.32
CA GLU A 303 -13.02 -32.13 3.67
C GLU A 303 -13.90 -31.85 2.42
N PRO A 304 -14.94 -32.65 2.20
CA PRO A 304 -15.79 -32.56 0.99
C PRO A 304 -16.58 -31.26 0.86
N SER A 305 -16.64 -30.42 1.87
CA SER A 305 -17.28 -29.10 1.79
C SER A 305 -16.43 -28.06 1.06
N PHE A 306 -15.17 -28.33 0.80
CA PHE A 306 -14.29 -27.43 0.04
C PHE A 306 -14.65 -27.46 -1.46
N VAL A 307 -14.54 -26.29 -2.08
CA VAL A 307 -14.68 -26.16 -3.53
C VAL A 307 -13.40 -26.64 -4.21
N ARG A 308 -13.50 -27.33 -5.35
CA ARG A 308 -12.30 -27.76 -6.09
C ARG A 308 -11.57 -26.57 -6.65
N ALA A 309 -10.29 -26.41 -6.30
CA ALA A 309 -9.41 -25.40 -6.86
C ALA A 309 -9.03 -25.72 -8.31
N THR A 310 -8.82 -24.67 -9.09
CA THR A 310 -8.26 -24.70 -10.45
C THR A 310 -6.84 -24.16 -10.43
N GLU A 311 -6.09 -24.31 -11.51
CA GLU A 311 -4.73 -23.78 -11.63
C GLU A 311 -4.67 -22.26 -11.44
N GLU A 312 -5.73 -21.55 -11.86
CA GLU A 312 -5.83 -20.10 -11.72
C GLU A 312 -5.97 -19.64 -10.25
N ASP A 313 -6.48 -20.51 -9.37
CA ASP A 313 -6.71 -20.18 -7.96
C ASP A 313 -5.40 -20.01 -7.18
N TRP A 314 -4.31 -20.65 -7.60
CA TRP A 314 -3.02 -20.60 -6.90
C TRP A 314 -2.33 -19.23 -6.97
N GLY A 315 -2.52 -18.50 -8.07
CA GLY A 315 -1.92 -17.17 -8.26
C GLY A 315 -2.90 -16.01 -8.09
N ARG A 316 -4.10 -16.26 -7.55
CA ARG A 316 -5.17 -15.27 -7.54
C ARG A 316 -5.26 -14.51 -6.23
N GLU A 317 -5.19 -13.18 -6.31
CA GLU A 317 -5.61 -12.27 -5.24
C GLU A 317 -7.14 -12.11 -5.29
N TYR A 318 -7.86 -12.69 -4.33
CA TYR A 318 -9.34 -12.67 -4.32
C TYR A 318 -9.90 -11.35 -3.80
N LEU A 319 -9.26 -10.74 -2.80
CA LEU A 319 -9.75 -9.56 -2.07
C LEU A 319 -11.17 -9.79 -1.50
N ASP A 320 -11.50 -11.02 -1.17
CA ASP A 320 -12.81 -11.49 -0.72
C ASP A 320 -12.64 -12.60 0.33
N TYR A 321 -13.74 -13.07 0.91
CA TYR A 321 -13.77 -14.21 1.82
C TYR A 321 -13.59 -15.54 1.05
N ILE A 322 -12.53 -15.62 0.25
CA ILE A 322 -12.12 -16.80 -0.52
C ILE A 322 -10.64 -17.08 -0.24
N LEU A 323 -10.28 -18.35 -0.05
CA LEU A 323 -8.94 -18.80 0.26
C LEU A 323 -8.60 -20.05 -0.56
N SER A 324 -7.47 -20.06 -1.28
CA SER A 324 -6.96 -21.29 -1.90
C SER A 324 -6.20 -22.14 -0.86
N LEU A 325 -6.27 -23.46 -0.97
CA LEU A 325 -5.61 -24.39 -0.07
C LEU A 325 -5.01 -25.57 -0.83
N LYS A 326 -3.71 -25.84 -0.59
CA LYS A 326 -3.00 -26.97 -1.17
C LYS A 326 -2.26 -27.76 -0.11
N LEU A 327 -2.26 -29.08 -0.23
CA LEU A 327 -1.44 -29.97 0.60
C LEU A 327 -0.05 -30.14 -0.02
N VAL A 328 0.97 -30.09 0.84
CA VAL A 328 2.38 -30.24 0.48
C VAL A 328 3.07 -31.27 1.37
N ASP A 329 4.12 -31.92 0.86
CA ASP A 329 4.81 -32.99 1.56
C ASP A 329 6.06 -32.52 2.30
N SER A 330 6.52 -31.29 2.08
CA SER A 330 7.71 -30.71 2.71
C SER A 330 7.75 -29.18 2.63
N VAL A 331 8.64 -28.58 3.42
CA VAL A 331 8.95 -27.13 3.33
C VAL A 331 9.48 -26.76 1.95
N ASP A 332 10.30 -27.61 1.32
CA ASP A 332 10.82 -27.36 -0.03
C ASP A 332 9.72 -27.31 -1.08
N GLU A 333 8.69 -28.16 -0.95
CA GLU A 333 7.53 -28.12 -1.85
C GLU A 333 6.71 -26.86 -1.62
N ALA A 334 6.52 -26.45 -0.37
CA ALA A 334 5.85 -25.19 -0.02
C ALA A 334 6.58 -24.01 -0.63
N ILE A 335 7.89 -23.93 -0.48
CA ILE A 335 8.72 -22.85 -1.05
C ILE A 335 8.62 -22.81 -2.57
N ARG A 336 8.71 -23.98 -3.25
CA ARG A 336 8.55 -24.02 -4.73
C ARG A 336 7.18 -23.52 -5.17
N HIS A 337 6.12 -23.89 -4.46
CA HIS A 337 4.78 -23.42 -4.76
C HIS A 337 4.67 -21.90 -4.56
N ILE A 338 5.12 -21.42 -3.40
CA ILE A 338 5.13 -19.98 -3.08
C ILE A 338 5.89 -19.20 -4.15
N ASN A 339 7.13 -19.55 -4.43
CA ASN A 339 7.96 -18.85 -5.43
C ASN A 339 7.40 -18.91 -6.86
N THR A 340 6.49 -19.88 -7.16
CA THR A 340 5.82 -19.96 -8.45
C THR A 340 4.62 -19.03 -8.55
N TYR A 341 3.84 -18.88 -7.47
CA TYR A 341 2.53 -18.24 -7.50
C TYR A 341 2.43 -16.95 -6.68
N ASN A 342 3.43 -16.65 -5.84
CA ASN A 342 3.44 -15.43 -5.06
C ASN A 342 3.60 -14.18 -5.94
N THR A 343 3.43 -13.03 -5.30
CA THR A 343 3.65 -11.72 -5.91
C THR A 343 4.84 -11.00 -5.29
N GLY A 344 5.70 -11.72 -4.54
CA GLY A 344 6.83 -11.16 -3.82
C GLY A 344 6.42 -10.21 -2.69
N HIS A 345 5.25 -10.41 -2.05
CA HIS A 345 4.74 -9.47 -1.04
C HIS A 345 5.06 -9.91 0.38
N SER A 346 4.27 -10.80 0.97
CA SER A 346 4.44 -11.25 2.37
C SER A 346 4.12 -12.72 2.49
N GLU A 347 5.04 -13.49 3.05
CA GLU A 347 4.92 -14.93 3.15
C GLU A 347 5.20 -15.38 4.59
N THR A 348 4.48 -16.37 5.08
CA THR A 348 4.54 -16.78 6.47
C THR A 348 4.66 -18.31 6.61
N ILE A 349 5.52 -18.79 7.50
CA ILE A 349 5.54 -20.17 7.95
C ILE A 349 5.16 -20.26 9.43
N VAL A 350 4.29 -21.21 9.77
CA VAL A 350 3.99 -21.60 11.15
C VAL A 350 4.65 -22.94 11.43
N THR A 351 5.68 -22.96 12.27
CA THR A 351 6.50 -24.16 12.54
C THR A 351 7.15 -24.08 13.91
N SER A 352 7.42 -25.24 14.52
CA SER A 352 8.30 -25.38 15.69
C SER A 352 9.70 -25.90 15.30
N ASP A 353 9.92 -26.22 14.02
CA ASP A 353 11.21 -26.67 13.50
C ASP A 353 12.06 -25.47 13.09
N TYR A 354 13.18 -25.28 13.80
CA TYR A 354 14.12 -24.21 13.54
C TYR A 354 14.72 -24.27 12.11
N PHE A 355 15.02 -25.48 11.63
CA PHE A 355 15.65 -25.63 10.32
C PHE A 355 14.67 -25.31 9.20
N ASN A 356 13.41 -25.77 9.32
CA ASN A 356 12.36 -25.41 8.35
C ASN A 356 12.09 -23.90 8.35
N ALA A 357 12.10 -23.25 9.53
CA ALA A 357 11.96 -21.80 9.61
C ALA A 357 13.11 -21.07 8.88
N GLN A 358 14.36 -21.49 9.12
CA GLN A 358 15.52 -20.87 8.47
C GLN A 358 15.56 -21.13 6.96
N THR A 359 15.21 -22.34 6.50
CA THR A 359 15.12 -22.66 5.07
C THR A 359 14.06 -21.78 4.40
N PHE A 360 12.90 -21.64 5.02
CA PHE A 360 11.82 -20.78 4.50
C PHE A 360 12.28 -19.32 4.36
N LEU A 361 12.85 -18.74 5.42
CA LEU A 361 13.34 -17.35 5.41
C LEU A 361 14.46 -17.08 4.40
N ASN A 362 15.26 -18.10 4.07
CA ASN A 362 16.38 -17.94 3.15
C ASN A 362 16.01 -18.17 1.69
N GLU A 363 14.96 -18.92 1.40
CA GLU A 363 14.68 -19.43 0.06
C GLU A 363 13.35 -18.92 -0.54
N VAL A 364 12.47 -18.36 0.28
CA VAL A 364 11.26 -17.71 -0.24
C VAL A 364 11.62 -16.34 -0.83
N ASP A 365 11.15 -16.06 -2.04
CA ASP A 365 11.35 -14.77 -2.71
C ASP A 365 10.19 -13.81 -2.38
N ALA A 366 10.31 -13.08 -1.28
CA ALA A 366 9.33 -12.11 -0.84
C ALA A 366 9.98 -10.85 -0.26
N ARG A 367 9.20 -9.77 -0.12
CA ARG A 367 9.65 -8.52 0.52
C ARG A 367 9.59 -8.59 2.04
N SER A 368 8.74 -9.45 2.55
CA SER A 368 8.55 -9.69 3.98
C SER A 368 8.33 -11.19 4.20
N GLU A 369 9.24 -11.82 4.90
CA GLU A 369 9.10 -13.19 5.37
C GLU A 369 8.92 -13.18 6.88
N GLU A 370 7.98 -13.97 7.38
CA GLU A 370 7.71 -14.10 8.80
C GLU A 370 7.69 -15.58 9.23
N HIS A 371 8.22 -15.85 10.40
CA HIS A 371 8.05 -17.12 11.06
C HIS A 371 7.52 -16.93 12.48
N THR A 372 6.64 -17.83 12.91
CA THR A 372 6.29 -17.97 14.31
C THR A 372 6.79 -19.33 14.78
N SER A 373 7.90 -19.32 15.50
CA SER A 373 8.31 -20.44 16.32
C SER A 373 7.96 -20.11 17.76
N ALA A 374 7.25 -21.00 18.44
CA ALA A 374 7.11 -20.94 19.88
C ALA A 374 8.46 -21.30 20.51
N LEU A 375 9.42 -20.39 20.49
CA LEU A 375 10.55 -20.44 21.39
C LEU A 375 10.03 -19.99 22.75
N GLN A 376 9.48 -20.92 23.51
CA GLN A 376 9.34 -20.74 24.94
C GLN A 376 10.73 -20.79 25.55
N SER A 377 11.21 -19.60 25.95
CA SER A 377 12.32 -19.47 26.87
C SER A 377 11.88 -19.80 28.28
#